data_e7299c5b86b8a6d29a5b5b3d7076f97d
#
_entry.id   e7299c5b86b8a6d29a5b5b3d7076f97d
#
_cell.length_a   1.000
_cell.length_b   1.000
_cell.length_c   1.000
_cell.angle_alpha   90.00
_cell.angle_beta   90.00
_cell.angle_gamma   90.00
#
_symmetry.space_group_name_H-M   'P 1'
#
loop_
_entity.id
_entity.type
_entity.pdbx_description
1 polymer ?
#
loop_
_entity_poly.entity_id
_entity_poly.type
_entity_poly.pdbx_seq_one_letter_code
_entity_poly.pdbx_strand_id
1 'polypeptide(L)'
;MNMKKKYKRVYSISLEPGYRNYTVKDLIDLKGKKKLTQIHVATPEEARAAEEADIDILLVRVCPELKEIRQAAPKTFMTVSIPFIKYSSKEDIVRDSLEIIDLGMDSITCGSWNLDFMKYLNGFRIPFQGHAGLVPRKSTWIGGMKAYGKTTNEAINLFNDIKDIENTGAWGVEVECIP
;
A
#
# COMPACT_ATOMS: atom_id res chain seq x y z
N MET A 1 1.79 30.67 1.42
CA MET A 1 2.52 30.59 0.13
C MET A 1 2.33 29.15 -0.38
N ASN A 2 1.37 28.94 -1.32
CA ASN A 2 1.09 27.62 -1.88
C ASN A 2 2.24 27.22 -2.79
N MET A 3 3.16 26.40 -2.33
CA MET A 3 4.12 25.75 -3.22
C MET A 3 3.33 24.81 -4.15
N LYS A 4 3.27 25.14 -5.46
CA LYS A 4 2.68 24.25 -6.46
C LYS A 4 3.31 22.87 -6.32
N LYS A 5 2.51 21.84 -6.05
CA LYS A 5 2.99 20.43 -6.05
C LYS A 5 3.69 20.17 -7.38
N LYS A 6 4.95 19.78 -7.34
CA LYS A 6 5.71 19.42 -8.55
C LYS A 6 5.45 17.96 -8.84
N TYR A 7 4.58 17.68 -9.80
CA TYR A 7 4.30 16.31 -10.23
C TYR A 7 5.52 15.69 -10.94
N LYS A 8 5.74 14.41 -10.73
CA LYS A 8 6.82 13.63 -11.30
C LYS A 8 6.31 12.75 -12.42
N ARG A 9 7.00 12.72 -13.53
CA ARG A 9 6.67 11.81 -14.63
C ARG A 9 7.08 10.38 -14.24
N VAL A 10 6.17 9.45 -14.39
CA VAL A 10 6.35 8.02 -14.17
C VAL A 10 5.87 7.25 -15.40
N TYR A 11 6.17 5.97 -15.46
CA TYR A 11 5.73 5.10 -16.55
C TYR A 11 5.15 3.80 -15.98
N SER A 12 4.10 3.28 -16.63
CA SER A 12 3.62 1.92 -16.39
C SER A 12 4.62 0.88 -16.93
N ILE A 13 4.35 -0.40 -16.71
CA ILE A 13 5.16 -1.50 -17.27
C ILE A 13 5.13 -1.46 -18.82
N SER A 14 3.97 -1.15 -19.39
CA SER A 14 3.78 -0.97 -20.85
C SER A 14 4.27 0.39 -21.38
N LEU A 15 5.03 1.13 -20.56
CA LEU A 15 5.62 2.44 -20.91
C LEU A 15 4.62 3.56 -21.12
N GLU A 16 3.38 3.44 -20.63
CA GLU A 16 2.41 4.52 -20.66
C GLU A 16 2.80 5.62 -19.65
N PRO A 17 2.88 6.89 -20.08
CA PRO A 17 3.30 7.96 -19.22
C PRO A 17 2.20 8.41 -18.26
N GLY A 18 2.60 8.76 -17.04
CA GLY A 18 1.73 9.34 -16.03
C GLY A 18 2.46 10.39 -15.19
N TYR A 19 1.72 11.08 -14.33
CA TYR A 19 2.29 12.08 -13.41
C TYR A 19 1.81 11.76 -11.99
N ARG A 20 2.71 11.88 -11.00
CA ARG A 20 2.41 11.58 -9.58
C ARG A 20 2.88 12.69 -8.66
N ASN A 21 2.11 12.91 -7.60
CA ASN A 21 2.49 13.77 -6.49
C ASN A 21 3.71 13.21 -5.73
N TYR A 22 3.75 11.90 -5.52
CA TYR A 22 4.87 11.16 -4.91
C TYR A 22 5.24 9.93 -5.72
N THR A 23 6.49 9.52 -5.57
CA THR A 23 7.00 8.21 -5.95
C THR A 23 7.37 7.43 -4.68
N VAL A 24 7.59 6.13 -4.78
CA VAL A 24 8.09 5.31 -3.64
C VAL A 24 9.36 5.91 -3.03
N LYS A 25 10.27 6.42 -3.88
CA LYS A 25 11.50 7.09 -3.41
C LYS A 25 11.17 8.29 -2.53
N ASP A 26 10.17 9.10 -2.91
CA ASP A 26 9.77 10.26 -2.10
C ASP A 26 9.19 9.84 -0.77
N LEU A 27 8.34 8.80 -0.75
CA LEU A 27 7.75 8.30 0.48
C LEU A 27 8.82 7.79 1.46
N ILE A 28 9.85 7.12 0.95
CA ILE A 28 11.00 6.67 1.74
C ILE A 28 11.79 7.88 2.27
N ASP A 29 12.08 8.87 1.44
CA ASP A 29 12.88 10.05 1.82
C ASP A 29 12.16 10.97 2.81
N LEU A 30 10.83 10.90 2.86
CA LEU A 30 9.99 11.71 3.77
C LEU A 30 9.80 11.06 5.14
N LYS A 31 10.23 9.83 5.36
CA LYS A 31 10.13 9.16 6.67
C LYS A 31 10.78 10.03 7.76
N GLY A 32 10.04 10.28 8.83
CA GLY A 32 10.46 11.14 9.95
C GLY A 32 10.51 12.65 9.66
N LYS A 33 10.24 13.10 8.43
CA LYS A 33 10.33 14.51 8.02
C LYS A 33 8.97 15.15 7.75
N LYS A 34 8.01 14.39 7.22
CA LYS A 34 6.67 14.89 6.87
C LYS A 34 5.63 13.84 7.20
N LYS A 35 4.51 14.27 7.79
CA LYS A 35 3.30 13.44 7.89
C LYS A 35 2.53 13.55 6.58
N LEU A 36 2.03 12.41 6.09
CA LEU A 36 1.21 12.30 4.90
C LEU A 36 -0.17 11.80 5.27
N THR A 37 -1.17 12.17 4.47
CA THR A 37 -2.54 11.70 4.60
C THR A 37 -2.77 10.50 3.68
N GLN A 38 -3.48 9.48 4.18
CA GLN A 38 -3.93 8.34 3.37
C GLN A 38 -5.42 8.11 3.63
N ILE A 39 -6.19 7.85 2.57
CA ILE A 39 -7.60 7.52 2.67
C ILE A 39 -7.93 6.32 1.78
N HIS A 40 -8.88 5.50 2.22
CA HIS A 40 -9.47 4.45 1.39
C HIS A 40 -10.57 5.06 0.51
N VAL A 41 -10.54 4.73 -0.78
CA VAL A 41 -11.56 5.10 -1.77
C VAL A 41 -12.07 3.85 -2.48
N ALA A 42 -13.35 3.83 -2.82
CA ALA A 42 -14.02 2.68 -3.43
C ALA A 42 -14.62 3.00 -4.81
N THR A 43 -14.79 4.29 -5.13
CA THR A 43 -15.40 4.73 -6.41
C THR A 43 -14.55 5.79 -7.11
N PRO A 44 -14.74 6.00 -8.42
CA PRO A 44 -14.09 7.09 -9.15
C PRO A 44 -14.43 8.48 -8.58
N GLU A 45 -15.65 8.69 -8.10
CA GLU A 45 -16.08 9.96 -7.49
C GLU A 45 -15.32 10.25 -6.20
N GLU A 46 -15.18 9.25 -5.33
CA GLU A 46 -14.38 9.37 -4.11
C GLU A 46 -12.92 9.65 -4.40
N ALA A 47 -12.35 8.98 -5.41
CA ALA A 47 -10.96 9.18 -5.82
C ALA A 47 -10.74 10.62 -6.34
N ARG A 48 -11.67 11.14 -7.16
CA ARG A 48 -11.60 12.52 -7.65
C ARG A 48 -11.69 13.52 -6.51
N ALA A 49 -12.65 13.35 -5.61
CA ALA A 49 -12.82 14.22 -4.45
C ALA A 49 -11.58 14.21 -3.55
N ALA A 50 -10.97 13.05 -3.35
CA ALA A 50 -9.75 12.91 -2.56
C ALA A 50 -8.53 13.60 -3.23
N GLU A 51 -8.39 13.49 -4.56
CA GLU A 51 -7.34 14.22 -5.29
C GLU A 51 -7.55 15.74 -5.24
N GLU A 52 -8.79 16.21 -5.39
CA GLU A 52 -9.15 17.63 -5.27
C GLU A 52 -8.93 18.18 -3.85
N ALA A 53 -9.12 17.34 -2.83
CA ALA A 53 -8.83 17.66 -1.43
C ALA A 53 -7.34 17.55 -1.06
N ASP A 54 -6.45 17.32 -2.04
CA ASP A 54 -5.00 17.22 -1.84
C ASP A 54 -4.56 16.08 -0.91
N ILE A 55 -5.33 14.98 -0.84
CA ILE A 55 -4.92 13.76 -0.13
C ILE A 55 -3.61 13.23 -0.76
N ASP A 56 -2.67 12.82 0.09
CA ASP A 56 -1.33 12.43 -0.36
C ASP A 56 -1.30 11.03 -0.98
N ILE A 57 -2.05 10.06 -0.42
CA ILE A 57 -2.04 8.64 -0.82
C ILE A 57 -3.48 8.11 -0.84
N LEU A 58 -3.84 7.38 -1.88
CA LEU A 58 -5.09 6.64 -1.95
C LEU A 58 -4.85 5.14 -1.77
N LEU A 59 -5.67 4.52 -0.92
CA LEU A 59 -5.77 3.06 -0.79
C LEU A 59 -7.04 2.60 -1.50
N VAL A 60 -6.89 1.64 -2.41
CA VAL A 60 -8.00 1.09 -3.20
C VAL A 60 -8.03 -0.42 -3.01
N ARG A 61 -9.21 -1.02 -2.97
CA ARG A 61 -9.33 -2.49 -3.09
C ARG A 61 -9.41 -2.89 -4.55
N VAL A 62 -8.93 -4.08 -4.88
CA VAL A 62 -9.13 -4.65 -6.21
C VAL A 62 -10.64 -4.75 -6.50
N CYS A 63 -11.08 -4.08 -7.56
CA CYS A 63 -12.45 -4.04 -8.03
C CYS A 63 -12.47 -3.90 -9.57
N PRO A 64 -13.60 -4.15 -10.23
CA PRO A 64 -13.72 -3.97 -11.69
C PRO A 64 -13.41 -2.55 -12.16
N GLU A 65 -13.76 -1.54 -11.34
CA GLU A 65 -13.62 -0.11 -11.63
C GLU A 65 -12.21 0.45 -11.34
N LEU A 66 -11.22 -0.41 -11.12
CA LEU A 66 -9.87 0.02 -10.71
C LEU A 66 -9.23 0.99 -11.72
N LYS A 67 -9.46 0.78 -13.01
CA LYS A 67 -8.97 1.65 -14.09
C LYS A 67 -9.64 3.02 -14.05
N GLU A 68 -10.94 3.06 -13.87
CA GLU A 68 -11.74 4.29 -13.78
C GLU A 68 -11.36 5.09 -12.53
N ILE A 69 -11.10 4.42 -11.40
CA ILE A 69 -10.59 5.05 -10.17
C ILE A 69 -9.24 5.72 -10.44
N ARG A 70 -8.32 5.03 -11.15
CA ARG A 70 -7.04 5.63 -11.54
C ARG A 70 -7.19 6.83 -12.46
N GLN A 71 -8.12 6.76 -13.40
CA GLN A 71 -8.41 7.85 -14.33
C GLN A 71 -9.03 9.07 -13.63
N ALA A 72 -9.84 8.84 -12.60
CA ALA A 72 -10.48 9.90 -11.81
C ALA A 72 -9.50 10.68 -10.93
N ALA A 73 -8.41 10.04 -10.47
CA ALA A 73 -7.35 10.67 -9.68
C ALA A 73 -5.96 10.37 -10.29
N PRO A 74 -5.63 10.94 -11.48
CA PRO A 74 -4.47 10.56 -12.26
C PRO A 74 -3.12 10.93 -11.63
N LYS A 75 -3.10 11.81 -10.63
CA LYS A 75 -1.87 12.39 -10.08
C LYS A 75 -1.55 11.91 -8.66
N THR A 76 -2.52 11.38 -7.94
CA THR A 76 -2.31 10.95 -6.55
C THR A 76 -1.69 9.56 -6.51
N PHE A 77 -0.70 9.36 -5.63
CA PHE A 77 -0.11 8.03 -5.39
C PHE A 77 -1.19 7.06 -4.94
N MET A 78 -1.28 5.90 -5.59
CA MET A 78 -2.26 4.85 -5.27
C MET A 78 -1.60 3.55 -4.90
N THR A 79 -2.01 2.96 -3.76
CA THR A 79 -1.70 1.60 -3.38
C THR A 79 -2.95 0.73 -3.40
N VAL A 80 -2.83 -0.49 -3.91
CA VAL A 80 -3.98 -1.39 -4.13
C VAL A 80 -3.93 -2.56 -3.17
N SER A 81 -4.97 -2.71 -2.35
CA SER A 81 -5.11 -3.86 -1.46
C SER A 81 -5.58 -5.08 -2.25
N ILE A 82 -4.70 -6.09 -2.33
CA ILE A 82 -4.97 -7.34 -3.03
C ILE A 82 -5.62 -8.39 -2.12
N PRO A 83 -6.55 -9.21 -2.65
CA PRO A 83 -7.22 -10.25 -1.87
C PRO A 83 -6.34 -11.50 -1.73
N PHE A 84 -5.54 -11.56 -0.67
CA PHE A 84 -4.60 -12.66 -0.43
C PHE A 84 -5.20 -14.06 -0.50
N ILE A 85 -6.49 -14.19 -0.20
CA ILE A 85 -7.19 -15.48 -0.25
C ILE A 85 -7.22 -16.11 -1.65
N LYS A 86 -6.99 -15.30 -2.69
CA LYS A 86 -6.94 -15.79 -4.07
C LYS A 86 -5.62 -16.46 -4.43
N TYR A 87 -4.55 -16.21 -3.65
CA TYR A 87 -3.21 -16.60 -4.06
C TYR A 87 -2.76 -17.85 -3.34
N SER A 88 -2.63 -18.93 -4.07
CA SER A 88 -2.02 -20.18 -3.63
C SER A 88 -0.55 -20.30 -4.03
N SER A 89 -0.09 -19.52 -5.00
CA SER A 89 1.27 -19.51 -5.48
C SER A 89 1.88 -18.11 -5.52
N LYS A 90 3.21 -18.03 -5.52
CA LYS A 90 3.97 -16.78 -5.65
C LYS A 90 3.84 -16.19 -7.06
N GLU A 91 3.71 -17.06 -8.05
CA GLU A 91 3.57 -16.70 -9.46
C GLU A 91 2.24 -15.99 -9.72
N ASP A 92 1.15 -16.44 -9.09
CA ASP A 92 -0.16 -15.83 -9.23
C ASP A 92 -0.17 -14.40 -8.67
N ILE A 93 0.38 -14.20 -7.47
CA ILE A 93 0.42 -12.86 -6.86
C ILE A 93 1.28 -11.90 -7.68
N VAL A 94 2.38 -12.36 -8.27
CA VAL A 94 3.23 -11.53 -9.13
C VAL A 94 2.48 -11.14 -10.41
N ARG A 95 1.82 -12.09 -11.06
CA ARG A 95 1.04 -11.82 -12.29
C ARG A 95 -0.01 -10.76 -12.06
N ASP A 96 -0.88 -10.96 -11.07
CA ASP A 96 -1.94 -10.01 -10.75
C ASP A 96 -1.36 -8.64 -10.32
N SER A 97 -0.25 -8.64 -9.58
CA SER A 97 0.40 -7.40 -9.16
C SER A 97 0.99 -6.63 -10.34
N LEU A 98 1.59 -7.31 -11.32
CA LEU A 98 2.10 -6.68 -12.54
C LEU A 98 0.96 -6.08 -13.37
N GLU A 99 -0.18 -6.77 -13.50
CA GLU A 99 -1.36 -6.26 -14.18
C GLU A 99 -1.90 -5.00 -13.48
N ILE A 100 -1.97 -5.00 -12.15
CA ILE A 100 -2.40 -3.84 -11.36
C ILE A 100 -1.45 -2.65 -11.57
N ILE A 101 -0.14 -2.87 -11.51
CA ILE A 101 0.85 -1.81 -11.73
C ILE A 101 0.77 -1.29 -13.18
N ASP A 102 0.50 -2.15 -14.15
CA ASP A 102 0.37 -1.73 -15.56
C ASP A 102 -0.87 -0.88 -15.82
N LEU A 103 -1.94 -1.03 -15.02
CA LEU A 103 -3.07 -0.10 -15.01
C LEU A 103 -2.71 1.33 -14.51
N GLY A 104 -1.44 1.54 -14.12
CA GLY A 104 -0.94 2.81 -13.62
C GLY A 104 -1.03 2.97 -12.10
N MET A 105 -1.23 1.88 -11.35
CA MET A 105 -1.13 1.91 -9.89
C MET A 105 0.34 1.99 -9.46
N ASP A 106 0.58 2.56 -8.28
CA ASP A 106 1.95 2.87 -7.87
C ASP A 106 2.52 1.84 -6.88
N SER A 107 1.64 1.06 -6.24
CA SER A 107 2.01 0.08 -5.22
C SER A 107 0.87 -0.90 -4.95
N ILE A 108 1.17 -1.99 -4.28
CA ILE A 108 0.17 -2.89 -3.71
C ILE A 108 0.27 -2.93 -2.19
N THR A 109 -0.83 -3.27 -1.51
CA THR A 109 -0.85 -3.50 -0.07
C THR A 109 -0.97 -4.99 0.20
N CYS A 110 0.00 -5.52 0.92
CA CYS A 110 0.15 -6.92 1.23
C CYS A 110 -0.09 -7.22 2.71
N GLY A 111 -0.78 -8.31 3.02
CA GLY A 111 -0.87 -8.81 4.40
C GLY A 111 0.47 -9.35 4.91
N SER A 112 0.79 -9.03 6.16
CA SER A 112 2.08 -9.37 6.80
C SER A 112 2.28 -10.84 7.14
N TRP A 113 1.29 -11.69 6.92
CA TRP A 113 1.40 -13.12 7.27
C TRP A 113 2.11 -13.97 6.23
N ASN A 114 2.48 -13.41 5.10
CA ASN A 114 3.22 -14.12 4.07
C ASN A 114 4.46 -13.32 3.61
N LEU A 115 5.47 -13.33 4.46
CA LEU A 115 6.73 -12.64 4.20
C LEU A 115 7.46 -13.19 2.95
N ASP A 116 7.27 -14.47 2.62
CA ASP A 116 7.87 -15.05 1.42
C ASP A 116 7.27 -14.51 0.14
N PHE A 117 5.96 -14.25 0.12
CA PHE A 117 5.31 -13.58 -1.01
C PHE A 117 5.83 -12.15 -1.15
N MET A 118 5.98 -11.44 -0.04
CA MET A 118 6.54 -10.07 -0.03
C MET A 118 7.97 -10.04 -0.57
N LYS A 119 8.83 -10.95 -0.13
CA LYS A 119 10.20 -11.09 -0.67
C LYS A 119 10.19 -11.40 -2.16
N TYR A 120 9.26 -12.24 -2.60
CA TYR A 120 9.14 -12.60 -4.01
C TYR A 120 8.70 -11.41 -4.87
N LEU A 121 7.71 -10.62 -4.42
CA LEU A 121 7.32 -9.36 -5.07
C LEU A 121 8.49 -8.37 -5.18
N ASN A 122 9.31 -8.25 -4.14
CA ASN A 122 10.50 -7.41 -4.16
C ASN A 122 11.51 -7.84 -5.23
N GLY A 123 11.63 -9.14 -5.48
CA GLY A 123 12.47 -9.68 -6.56
C GLY A 123 12.07 -9.18 -7.96
N PHE A 124 10.79 -8.88 -8.16
CA PHE A 124 10.25 -8.29 -9.39
C PHE A 124 10.17 -6.77 -9.36
N ARG A 125 10.72 -6.13 -8.31
CA ARG A 125 10.68 -4.66 -8.14
C ARG A 125 9.26 -4.09 -8.07
N ILE A 126 8.28 -4.88 -7.65
CA ILE A 126 6.91 -4.44 -7.41
C ILE A 126 6.88 -3.71 -6.07
N PRO A 127 6.50 -2.41 -6.01
CA PRO A 127 6.41 -1.70 -4.74
C PRO A 127 5.25 -2.22 -3.90
N PHE A 128 5.45 -2.38 -2.59
CA PHE A 128 4.38 -2.83 -1.70
C PHE A 128 4.48 -2.23 -0.30
N GLN A 129 3.32 -2.12 0.34
CA GLN A 129 3.11 -1.74 1.73
C GLN A 129 2.69 -2.97 2.53
N GLY A 130 3.23 -3.16 3.73
CA GLY A 130 2.80 -4.19 4.65
C GLY A 130 1.63 -3.76 5.55
N HIS A 131 1.11 -4.71 6.36
CA HIS A 131 0.08 -4.45 7.35
C HIS A 131 0.38 -5.22 8.64
N ALA A 132 0.46 -4.51 9.76
CA ALA A 132 0.79 -5.04 11.09
C ALA A 132 -0.19 -4.53 12.16
N GLY A 133 -0.05 -5.01 13.39
CA GLY A 133 -0.97 -4.69 14.49
C GLY A 133 -2.24 -5.53 14.43
N LEU A 134 -3.41 -4.90 14.55
CA LEU A 134 -4.68 -5.59 14.35
C LEU A 134 -4.91 -5.85 12.87
N VAL A 135 -4.49 -7.01 12.41
CA VAL A 135 -4.83 -7.51 11.09
C VAL A 135 -6.11 -8.36 11.22
N PRO A 136 -7.29 -7.91 10.76
CA PRO A 136 -8.56 -8.60 11.02
C PRO A 136 -8.55 -10.08 10.66
N ARG A 137 -7.85 -10.45 9.59
CA ARG A 137 -7.72 -11.86 9.16
C ARG A 137 -6.89 -12.73 10.11
N LYS A 138 -6.09 -12.12 11.00
CA LYS A 138 -5.35 -12.82 12.06
C LYS A 138 -6.13 -12.90 13.38
N SER A 139 -7.37 -12.42 13.44
CA SER A 139 -8.14 -12.30 14.69
C SER A 139 -8.27 -13.61 15.47
N THR A 140 -8.43 -14.75 14.80
CA THR A 140 -8.47 -16.07 15.47
C THR A 140 -7.16 -16.42 16.16
N TRP A 141 -6.02 -16.00 15.62
CA TRP A 141 -4.69 -16.23 16.21
C TRP A 141 -4.39 -15.34 17.41
N ILE A 142 -4.94 -14.14 17.43
CA ILE A 142 -4.70 -13.15 18.49
C ILE A 142 -5.80 -13.10 19.55
N GLY A 143 -6.80 -14.00 19.46
CA GLY A 143 -7.89 -14.11 20.44
C GLY A 143 -9.02 -13.11 20.23
N GLY A 144 -9.33 -12.74 18.98
CA GLY A 144 -10.42 -11.86 18.57
C GLY A 144 -9.96 -10.47 18.12
N MET A 145 -10.93 -9.60 17.89
CA MET A 145 -10.67 -8.20 17.51
C MET A 145 -10.30 -7.38 18.75
N LYS A 146 -9.04 -7.01 18.87
CA LYS A 146 -8.52 -6.24 20.01
C LYS A 146 -7.33 -5.40 19.60
N ALA A 147 -7.05 -4.33 20.34
CA ALA A 147 -5.78 -3.62 20.19
C ALA A 147 -4.61 -4.54 20.53
N TYR A 148 -3.60 -4.54 19.66
CA TYR A 148 -2.42 -5.39 19.77
C TYR A 148 -1.19 -4.57 20.20
N GLY A 149 -0.36 -5.14 21.09
CA GLY A 149 0.81 -4.42 21.62
C GLY A 149 0.61 -3.85 23.01
N LYS A 150 -0.42 -4.27 23.76
CA LYS A 150 -0.72 -3.76 25.12
C LYS A 150 0.23 -4.27 26.19
N THR A 151 0.81 -5.44 26.02
CA THR A 151 1.81 -6.00 26.93
C THR A 151 3.20 -5.86 26.33
N THR A 152 4.24 -5.93 27.18
CA THR A 152 5.64 -5.86 26.73
C THR A 152 5.93 -6.92 25.67
N ASN A 153 5.44 -8.15 25.86
CA ASN A 153 5.66 -9.24 24.91
C ASN A 153 4.94 -8.96 23.57
N GLU A 154 3.69 -8.49 23.61
CA GLU A 154 2.97 -8.12 22.38
C GLU A 154 3.66 -6.95 21.65
N ALA A 155 4.17 -5.95 22.38
CA ALA A 155 4.89 -4.82 21.79
C ALA A 155 6.20 -5.26 21.13
N ILE A 156 6.97 -6.15 21.77
CA ILE A 156 8.19 -6.73 21.18
C ILE A 156 7.85 -7.55 19.93
N ASN A 157 6.81 -8.37 19.97
CA ASN A 157 6.39 -9.15 18.81
C ASN A 157 5.96 -8.24 17.65
N LEU A 158 5.19 -7.19 17.93
CA LEU A 158 4.77 -6.21 16.92
C LEU A 158 5.98 -5.50 16.30
N PHE A 159 6.95 -5.09 17.12
CA PHE A 159 8.18 -4.49 16.63
C PHE A 159 8.94 -5.45 15.69
N ASN A 160 9.07 -6.72 16.06
CA ASN A 160 9.72 -7.73 15.23
C ASN A 160 8.94 -7.97 13.93
N ASP A 161 7.60 -8.08 13.98
CA ASP A 161 6.75 -8.20 12.79
C ASP A 161 7.00 -7.03 11.81
N ILE A 162 7.09 -5.80 12.32
CA ILE A 162 7.37 -4.62 11.49
C ILE A 162 8.77 -4.67 10.89
N LYS A 163 9.78 -5.12 11.67
CA LYS A 163 11.15 -5.30 11.17
C LYS A 163 11.22 -6.39 10.10
N ASP A 164 10.49 -7.47 10.27
CA ASP A 164 10.41 -8.53 9.27
C ASP A 164 9.76 -8.05 7.96
N ILE A 165 8.70 -7.23 8.05
CA ILE A 165 8.10 -6.57 6.89
C ILE A 165 9.11 -5.64 6.20
N GLU A 166 9.81 -4.80 6.96
CA GLU A 166 10.87 -3.91 6.43
C GLU A 166 11.94 -4.70 5.68
N ASN A 167 12.39 -5.81 6.25
CA ASN A 167 13.41 -6.70 5.67
C ASN A 167 12.96 -7.38 4.37
N THR A 168 11.66 -7.43 4.07
CA THR A 168 11.17 -7.90 2.77
C THR A 168 11.34 -6.88 1.65
N GLY A 169 11.63 -5.62 1.97
CA GLY A 169 11.72 -4.51 1.01
C GLY A 169 10.45 -3.66 0.90
N ALA A 170 9.50 -3.79 1.83
CA ALA A 170 8.31 -2.93 1.90
C ALA A 170 8.71 -1.45 2.06
N TRP A 171 8.09 -0.55 1.28
CA TRP A 171 8.33 0.89 1.40
C TRP A 171 7.66 1.50 2.64
N GLY A 172 6.64 0.86 3.16
CA GLY A 172 5.87 1.29 4.31
C GLY A 172 5.08 0.15 4.95
N VAL A 173 4.48 0.42 6.09
CA VAL A 173 3.61 -0.50 6.81
C VAL A 173 2.42 0.26 7.39
N GLU A 174 1.22 -0.28 7.20
CA GLU A 174 0.02 0.12 7.93
C GLU A 174 0.04 -0.56 9.28
N VAL A 175 -0.07 0.22 10.36
CA VAL A 175 -0.07 -0.31 11.74
C VAL A 175 -1.41 0.03 12.38
N GLU A 176 -2.25 -0.97 12.57
CA GLU A 176 -3.65 -0.81 12.98
C GLU A 176 -3.85 -1.12 14.46
N CYS A 177 -4.67 -0.30 15.14
CA CYS A 177 -5.14 -0.50 16.52
C CYS A 177 -4.03 -0.87 17.53
N ILE A 178 -2.98 -0.08 17.56
CA ILE A 178 -1.96 -0.13 18.61
C ILE A 178 -2.30 0.89 19.73
N PRO A 179 -1.89 0.63 20.99
CA PRO A 179 -2.10 1.57 22.11
C PRO A 179 -1.37 2.88 21.92
#